data_878a5060faa21c68a49d7406164c6810
#
_entry.id   878a5060faa21c68a49d7406164c6810
#
_cell.length_a   1.000
_cell.length_b   1.000
_cell.length_c   1.000
_cell.angle_alpha   90.00
_cell.angle_beta   90.00
_cell.angle_gamma   90.00
#
_symmetry.space_group_name_H-M   'P 1'
#
loop_
_entity.id
_entity.type
_entity.pdbx_description
1 polymer ?
#
loop_
_entity_poly.entity_id
_entity_poly.type
_entity_poly.pdbx_seq_one_letter_code
_entity_poly.pdbx_strand_id
1 'polypeptide(L)'
;LLNYVAAAALMPYAPFLTAAQETGYDVDVLAARFGASWEQVAHRLTTLARPSARGVPFFMIRVDAAGNVSKRFASGAFPFARMGGTCPRWNLHEALARPGQTLTQVIELPGGARWFSIARAVRRFAVPWGEPEPMFAVGLGCELKHAGALVYGRGAKDMTPVG
;
A
#
# COMPACT_ATOMS: atom_id res chain seq x y z
N LEU A 1 -7.34 -14.52 10.88
CA LEU A 1 -7.84 -15.54 9.95
C LEU A 1 -9.11 -15.06 9.22
N LEU A 2 -10.14 -14.60 9.94
CA LEU A 2 -11.43 -14.14 9.39
C LEU A 2 -11.26 -13.05 8.31
N ASN A 3 -10.44 -12.03 8.54
CA ASN A 3 -10.20 -10.95 7.56
C ASN A 3 -9.53 -11.46 6.28
N TYR A 4 -8.68 -12.48 6.37
CA TYR A 4 -8.05 -13.09 5.19
C TYR A 4 -9.07 -13.89 4.37
N VAL A 5 -9.91 -14.67 5.04
CA VAL A 5 -10.96 -15.48 4.38
C VAL A 5 -11.97 -14.57 3.68
N ALA A 6 -12.44 -13.52 4.35
CA ALA A 6 -13.34 -12.53 3.76
C ALA A 6 -12.72 -11.84 2.54
N ALA A 7 -11.46 -11.42 2.65
CA ALA A 7 -10.73 -10.82 1.52
C ALA A 7 -10.52 -11.82 0.37
N ALA A 8 -10.26 -13.09 0.67
CA ALA A 8 -10.09 -14.12 -0.34
C ALA A 8 -11.41 -14.49 -1.06
N ALA A 9 -12.55 -14.39 -0.36
CA ALA A 9 -13.87 -14.58 -0.96
C ALA A 9 -14.26 -13.41 -1.87
N LEU A 10 -14.03 -12.18 -1.41
CA LEU A 10 -14.32 -10.95 -2.18
C LEU A 10 -13.38 -10.78 -3.38
N MET A 11 -12.11 -11.13 -3.21
CA MET A 11 -11.05 -11.00 -4.21
C MET A 11 -10.37 -12.36 -4.44
N PRO A 12 -10.99 -13.30 -5.19
CA PRO A 12 -10.41 -14.61 -5.45
C PRO A 12 -9.05 -14.50 -6.15
N TYR A 13 -8.12 -15.41 -5.87
CA TYR A 13 -6.70 -15.24 -6.21
C TYR A 13 -6.46 -14.99 -7.72
N ALA A 14 -6.91 -15.92 -8.56
CA ALA A 14 -6.60 -15.84 -10.00
C ALA A 14 -7.29 -14.65 -10.68
N PRO A 15 -8.61 -14.41 -10.53
CA PRO A 15 -9.25 -13.22 -11.10
C PRO A 15 -8.66 -11.92 -10.60
N PHE A 16 -8.30 -11.85 -9.31
CA PHE A 16 -7.72 -10.64 -8.74
C PHE A 16 -6.29 -10.39 -9.26
N LEU A 17 -5.46 -11.42 -9.35
CA LEU A 17 -4.11 -11.29 -9.93
C LEU A 17 -4.16 -10.84 -11.39
N THR A 18 -5.02 -11.45 -12.21
CA THR A 18 -5.21 -11.06 -13.61
C THR A 18 -5.64 -9.59 -13.71
N ALA A 19 -6.65 -9.20 -12.96
CA ALA A 19 -7.11 -7.81 -12.93
C ALA A 19 -6.01 -6.84 -12.48
N ALA A 20 -5.22 -7.21 -11.45
CA ALA A 20 -4.12 -6.38 -10.98
C ALA A 20 -3.05 -6.17 -12.07
N GLN A 21 -2.68 -7.23 -12.79
CA GLN A 21 -1.71 -7.15 -13.88
C GLN A 21 -2.23 -6.31 -15.05
N GLU A 22 -3.50 -6.52 -15.46
CA GLU A 22 -4.14 -5.78 -16.56
C GLU A 22 -4.24 -4.27 -16.27
N THR A 23 -4.50 -3.89 -15.03
CA THR A 23 -4.67 -2.49 -14.61
C THR A 23 -3.37 -1.82 -14.18
N GLY A 24 -2.23 -2.51 -14.25
CA GLY A 24 -0.96 -1.99 -13.71
C GLY A 24 -1.05 -1.75 -12.20
N TYR A 25 -1.76 -2.63 -11.48
CA TYR A 25 -1.95 -2.55 -10.04
C TYR A 25 -2.62 -1.25 -9.56
N ASP A 26 -3.53 -0.68 -10.38
CA ASP A 26 -4.32 0.49 -10.00
C ASP A 26 -5.30 0.13 -8.86
N VAL A 27 -5.00 0.65 -7.67
CA VAL A 27 -5.75 0.30 -6.45
C VAL A 27 -7.18 0.82 -6.49
N ASP A 28 -7.41 2.00 -7.08
CA ASP A 28 -8.77 2.57 -7.19
C ASP A 28 -9.62 1.78 -8.17
N VAL A 29 -9.07 1.38 -9.32
CA VAL A 29 -9.75 0.55 -10.31
C VAL A 29 -10.07 -0.83 -9.72
N LEU A 30 -9.12 -1.44 -9.01
CA LEU A 30 -9.32 -2.73 -8.34
C LEU A 30 -10.37 -2.62 -7.22
N ALA A 31 -10.35 -1.56 -6.43
CA ALA A 31 -11.34 -1.31 -5.37
C ALA A 31 -12.76 -1.23 -5.95
N ALA A 32 -12.95 -0.48 -7.03
CA ALA A 32 -14.23 -0.37 -7.73
C ALA A 32 -14.67 -1.71 -8.34
N ARG A 33 -13.75 -2.44 -9.00
CA ARG A 33 -14.04 -3.71 -9.68
C ARG A 33 -14.48 -4.83 -8.73
N PHE A 34 -13.90 -4.86 -7.53
CA PHE A 34 -14.17 -5.92 -6.53
C PHE A 34 -15.07 -5.47 -5.38
N GLY A 35 -15.57 -4.24 -5.39
CA GLY A 35 -16.41 -3.71 -4.30
C GLY A 35 -15.68 -3.68 -2.95
N ALA A 36 -14.37 -3.44 -2.97
CA ALA A 36 -13.50 -3.45 -1.81
C ALA A 36 -13.01 -2.03 -1.47
N SER A 37 -12.59 -1.81 -0.22
CA SER A 37 -11.93 -0.57 0.14
C SER A 37 -10.48 -0.54 -0.37
N TRP A 38 -9.90 0.66 -0.49
CA TRP A 38 -8.51 0.87 -0.87
C TRP A 38 -7.55 0.07 0.03
N GLU A 39 -7.78 0.07 1.35
CA GLU A 39 -6.99 -0.70 2.32
C GLU A 39 -7.11 -2.22 2.11
N GLN A 40 -8.32 -2.71 1.80
CA GLN A 40 -8.53 -4.14 1.54
C GLN A 40 -7.80 -4.61 0.28
N VAL A 41 -7.83 -3.80 -0.79
CA VAL A 41 -7.08 -4.07 -2.01
C VAL A 41 -5.58 -4.05 -1.73
N ALA A 42 -5.06 -3.01 -1.06
CA ALA A 42 -3.65 -2.92 -0.70
C ALA A 42 -3.19 -4.14 0.11
N HIS A 43 -3.97 -4.56 1.11
CA HIS A 43 -3.69 -5.77 1.87
C HIS A 43 -3.73 -7.03 0.98
N ARG A 44 -4.72 -7.16 0.10
CA ARG A 44 -4.83 -8.32 -0.81
C ARG A 44 -3.62 -8.43 -1.73
N LEU A 45 -3.11 -7.32 -2.25
CA LEU A 45 -1.92 -7.27 -3.08
C LEU A 45 -0.69 -7.86 -2.37
N THR A 46 -0.54 -7.65 -1.05
CA THR A 46 0.56 -8.26 -0.30
C THR A 46 0.46 -9.78 -0.15
N THR A 47 -0.65 -10.39 -0.52
CA THR A 47 -0.87 -11.85 -0.38
C THR A 47 -0.69 -12.61 -1.70
N LEU A 48 -0.34 -11.94 -2.79
CA LEU A 48 -0.14 -12.55 -4.12
C LEU A 48 1.24 -13.22 -4.26
N ALA A 49 1.52 -14.18 -3.39
CA ALA A 49 2.85 -14.79 -3.24
C ALA A 49 2.91 -16.28 -3.66
N ARG A 50 1.88 -16.82 -4.33
CA ARG A 50 1.90 -18.24 -4.78
C ARG A 50 3.06 -18.48 -5.76
N PRO A 51 3.90 -19.52 -5.58
CA PRO A 51 5.07 -19.75 -6.43
C PRO A 51 4.75 -19.85 -7.92
N SER A 52 3.62 -20.48 -8.28
CA SER A 52 3.19 -20.72 -9.68
C SER A 52 2.50 -19.50 -10.33
N ALA A 53 2.08 -18.51 -9.55
CA ALA A 53 1.32 -17.36 -10.04
C ALA A 53 1.54 -16.17 -9.11
N ARG A 54 2.72 -15.60 -9.16
CA ARG A 54 3.16 -14.54 -8.26
C ARG A 54 2.86 -13.14 -8.81
N GLY A 55 2.30 -12.28 -7.97
CA GLY A 55 2.22 -10.84 -8.24
C GLY A 55 3.48 -10.09 -7.85
N VAL A 56 3.48 -8.77 -8.01
CA VAL A 56 4.53 -7.90 -7.47
C VAL A 56 4.61 -8.11 -5.95
N PRO A 57 5.83 -8.31 -5.39
CA PRO A 57 6.01 -8.53 -3.96
C PRO A 57 5.87 -7.21 -3.19
N PHE A 58 4.63 -6.90 -2.80
CA PHE A 58 4.32 -5.69 -2.05
C PHE A 58 4.58 -5.82 -0.55
N PHE A 59 4.91 -4.70 0.06
CA PHE A 59 4.70 -4.46 1.48
C PHE A 59 3.55 -3.47 1.67
N MET A 60 2.90 -3.52 2.82
CA MET A 60 1.88 -2.57 3.25
C MET A 60 2.12 -2.14 4.68
N ILE A 61 1.89 -0.87 4.96
CA ILE A 61 1.93 -0.30 6.31
C ILE A 61 0.72 0.61 6.51
N ARG A 62 0.17 0.64 7.72
CA ARG A 62 -0.88 1.59 8.10
C ARG A 62 -0.47 2.33 9.36
N VAL A 63 -0.58 3.66 9.31
CA VAL A 63 -0.29 4.56 10.43
C VAL A 63 -1.49 5.44 10.76
N ASP A 64 -1.61 5.85 12.01
CA ASP A 64 -2.54 6.88 12.43
C ASP A 64 -1.93 8.29 12.32
N ALA A 65 -2.71 9.32 12.66
CA ALA A 65 -2.26 10.71 12.62
C ALA A 65 -1.09 11.02 13.57
N ALA A 66 -0.89 10.22 14.62
CA ALA A 66 0.24 10.33 15.55
C ALA A 66 1.49 9.58 15.06
N GLY A 67 1.41 8.88 13.90
CA GLY A 67 2.51 8.09 13.35
C GLY A 67 2.62 6.68 13.94
N ASN A 68 1.65 6.24 14.75
CA ASN A 68 1.64 4.89 15.31
C ASN A 68 1.30 3.87 14.21
N VAL A 69 2.12 2.83 14.13
CA VAL A 69 1.91 1.73 13.18
C VAL A 69 0.90 0.74 13.71
N SER A 70 -0.21 0.57 13.00
CA SER A 70 -1.29 -0.33 13.37
C SER A 70 -1.37 -1.61 12.53
N LYS A 71 -0.74 -1.62 11.34
CA LYS A 71 -0.63 -2.81 10.46
C LYS A 71 0.69 -2.78 9.71
N ARG A 72 1.30 -3.97 9.56
CA ARG A 72 2.49 -4.22 8.72
C ARG A 72 2.33 -5.57 8.04
N PHE A 73 2.45 -5.60 6.72
CA PHE A 73 2.44 -6.83 5.93
C PHE A 73 3.50 -6.73 4.84
N ALA A 74 4.18 -7.82 4.54
CA ALA A 74 5.08 -7.90 3.41
C ALA A 74 5.06 -9.30 2.81
N SER A 75 5.00 -9.39 1.49
CA SER A 75 5.26 -10.61 0.72
C SER A 75 6.72 -10.70 0.26
N GLY A 76 7.49 -9.65 0.49
CA GLY A 76 8.91 -9.52 0.18
C GLY A 76 9.76 -9.16 1.39
N ALA A 77 11.01 -8.80 1.15
CA ALA A 77 12.03 -8.56 2.17
C ALA A 77 12.09 -7.11 2.66
N PHE A 78 10.98 -6.34 2.65
CA PHE A 78 11.02 -4.97 3.17
C PHE A 78 11.38 -4.96 4.66
N PRO A 79 12.47 -4.29 5.06
CA PRO A 79 12.95 -4.30 6.43
C PRO A 79 12.18 -3.29 7.28
N PHE A 80 11.00 -3.66 7.74
CA PHE A 80 10.28 -2.83 8.72
C PHE A 80 11.11 -2.64 10.00
N ALA A 81 11.14 -1.42 10.52
CA ALA A 81 11.69 -1.16 11.84
C ALA A 81 10.99 -2.04 12.89
N ARG A 82 11.78 -2.74 13.71
CA ARG A 82 11.22 -3.62 14.76
C ARG A 82 10.60 -2.84 15.89
N MET A 83 11.14 -1.64 16.19
CA MET A 83 10.68 -0.72 17.23
C MET A 83 10.67 0.71 16.68
N GLY A 84 9.81 1.57 17.25
CA GLY A 84 9.67 2.96 16.85
C GLY A 84 8.60 3.19 15.79
N GLY A 85 8.40 4.46 15.44
CA GLY A 85 7.48 4.90 14.40
C GLY A 85 8.05 4.71 12.99
N THR A 86 7.35 5.29 12.02
CA THR A 86 7.81 5.40 10.65
C THR A 86 8.71 6.62 10.48
N CYS A 87 9.59 6.60 9.47
CA CYS A 87 10.39 7.77 9.13
C CYS A 87 9.46 8.98 8.87
N PRO A 88 9.67 10.13 9.52
CA PRO A 88 8.80 11.30 9.36
C PRO A 88 8.83 11.89 7.93
N ARG A 89 9.83 11.57 7.14
CA ARG A 89 9.96 11.98 5.74
C ARG A 89 9.20 11.07 4.77
N TRP A 90 8.57 10.01 5.27
CA TRP A 90 7.81 9.10 4.44
C TRP A 90 6.48 9.73 4.00
N ASN A 91 6.09 9.56 2.74
CA ASN A 91 4.87 10.10 2.15
C ASN A 91 3.57 9.72 2.88
N LEU A 92 3.62 8.75 3.79
CA LEU A 92 2.52 8.39 4.71
C LEU A 92 2.00 9.59 5.50
N HIS A 93 2.92 10.40 6.05
CA HIS A 93 2.55 11.56 6.87
C HIS A 93 1.96 12.68 6.00
N GLU A 94 2.52 12.90 4.81
CA GLU A 94 2.00 13.87 3.86
C GLU A 94 0.61 13.46 3.33
N ALA A 95 0.35 12.16 3.15
CA ALA A 95 -0.93 11.66 2.70
C ALA A 95 -2.08 12.04 3.65
N LEU A 96 -1.84 12.07 4.97
CA LEU A 96 -2.83 12.51 5.96
C LEU A 96 -3.22 13.98 5.80
N ALA A 97 -2.29 14.83 5.35
CA ALA A 97 -2.55 16.24 5.07
C ALA A 97 -3.22 16.47 3.70
N ARG A 98 -3.25 15.44 2.85
CA ARG A 98 -3.79 15.51 1.47
C ARG A 98 -4.80 14.38 1.22
N PRO A 99 -5.93 14.34 1.96
CA PRO A 99 -6.94 13.30 1.78
C PRO A 99 -7.47 13.28 0.34
N GLY A 100 -7.72 12.09 -0.18
CA GLY A 100 -8.18 11.88 -1.56
C GLY A 100 -7.08 11.80 -2.62
N GLN A 101 -5.83 12.14 -2.28
CA GLN A 101 -4.69 12.02 -3.19
C GLN A 101 -3.88 10.76 -2.91
N THR A 102 -3.40 10.12 -3.97
CA THR A 102 -2.37 9.07 -3.87
C THR A 102 -1.02 9.70 -4.17
N LEU A 103 -0.13 9.68 -3.18
CA LEU A 103 1.22 10.24 -3.27
C LEU A 103 2.22 9.14 -3.61
N THR A 104 3.22 9.45 -4.42
CA THR A 104 4.30 8.52 -4.80
C THR A 104 5.64 8.98 -4.23
N GLN A 105 6.50 8.03 -3.88
CA GLN A 105 7.84 8.33 -3.35
C GLN A 105 8.80 7.18 -3.66
N VAL A 106 10.06 7.51 -3.90
CA VAL A 106 11.17 6.56 -3.86
C VAL A 106 11.88 6.70 -2.53
N ILE A 107 12.11 5.58 -1.85
CA ILE A 107 12.77 5.51 -0.55
C ILE A 107 14.11 4.82 -0.78
N GLU A 108 15.19 5.37 -0.23
CA GLU A 108 16.48 4.71 -0.17
C GLU A 108 16.77 4.33 1.29
N LEU A 109 17.05 3.05 1.52
CA LEU A 109 17.38 2.54 2.85
C LEU A 109 18.89 2.60 3.10
N PRO A 110 19.32 2.61 4.36
CA PRO A 110 20.73 2.41 4.68
C PRO A 110 21.25 1.14 3.99
N GLY A 111 22.32 1.29 3.21
CA GLY A 111 22.83 0.21 2.35
C GLY A 111 22.46 0.31 0.88
N GLY A 112 21.71 1.35 0.47
CA GLY A 112 21.46 1.69 -0.93
C GLY A 112 20.30 0.95 -1.58
N ALA A 113 19.57 0.12 -0.85
CA ALA A 113 18.37 -0.55 -1.37
C ALA A 113 17.24 0.47 -1.59
N ARG A 114 16.68 0.48 -2.81
CA ARG A 114 15.64 1.44 -3.20
C ARG A 114 14.27 0.79 -3.33
N TRP A 115 13.27 1.47 -2.81
CA TRP A 115 11.88 1.04 -2.78
C TRP A 115 10.98 2.13 -3.35
N PHE A 116 9.96 1.71 -4.07
CA PHE A 116 8.89 2.59 -4.54
C PHE A 116 7.69 2.43 -3.62
N SER A 117 7.10 3.55 -3.21
CA SER A 117 5.96 3.57 -2.29
C SER A 117 4.87 4.51 -2.82
N ILE A 118 3.63 4.07 -2.70
CA ILE A 118 2.45 4.93 -2.80
C ILE A 118 1.81 5.04 -1.43
N ALA A 119 1.23 6.19 -1.11
CA ALA A 119 0.52 6.42 0.14
C ALA A 119 -0.78 7.17 -0.08
N ARG A 120 -1.81 6.79 0.68
CA ARG A 120 -3.13 7.43 0.65
C ARG A 120 -3.75 7.48 2.02
N ALA A 121 -4.41 8.60 2.35
CA ALA A 121 -5.27 8.68 3.51
C ALA A 121 -6.57 7.93 3.26
N VAL A 122 -6.95 7.09 4.20
CA VAL A 122 -8.17 6.27 4.13
C VAL A 122 -9.01 6.47 5.39
N ARG A 123 -10.32 6.39 5.21
CA ARG A 123 -11.30 6.31 6.29
C ARG A 123 -11.56 4.85 6.62
N ARG A 124 -11.70 4.54 7.89
CA ARG A 124 -11.91 3.15 8.29
C ARG A 124 -13.40 2.80 8.40
N PHE A 125 -14.18 3.71 8.91
CA PHE A 125 -15.64 3.55 9.10
C PHE A 125 -16.30 4.91 9.14
N ALA A 126 -17.59 4.94 8.83
CA ALA A 126 -18.39 6.14 9.03
C ALA A 126 -18.57 6.41 10.51
N VAL A 127 -18.48 7.67 10.90
CA VAL A 127 -18.76 8.14 12.26
C VAL A 127 -20.05 8.96 12.27
N PRO A 128 -20.77 9.04 13.42
CA PRO A 128 -21.92 9.94 13.56
C PRO A 128 -21.56 11.38 13.20
N TRP A 129 -22.53 12.14 12.73
CA TRP A 129 -22.35 13.54 12.42
C TRP A 129 -21.85 14.34 13.66
N GLY A 130 -20.80 15.13 13.46
CA GLY A 130 -20.19 15.91 14.54
C GLY A 130 -19.05 15.20 15.29
N GLU A 131 -18.87 13.91 15.12
CA GLU A 131 -17.75 13.15 15.70
C GLU A 131 -16.48 13.30 14.84
N PRO A 132 -15.28 13.34 15.47
CA PRO A 132 -14.04 13.37 14.73
C PRO A 132 -13.82 12.07 13.95
N GLU A 133 -13.58 12.19 12.66
CA GLU A 133 -13.37 11.03 11.79
C GLU A 133 -11.91 10.53 11.86
N PRO A 134 -11.67 9.29 12.33
CA PRO A 134 -10.32 8.76 12.41
C PRO A 134 -9.77 8.48 11.01
N MET A 135 -8.72 9.21 10.63
CA MET A 135 -7.99 9.02 9.40
C MET A 135 -6.74 8.18 9.63
N PHE A 136 -6.44 7.31 8.67
CA PHE A 136 -5.22 6.53 8.62
C PHE A 136 -4.52 6.76 7.29
N ALA A 137 -3.20 6.74 7.29
CA ALA A 137 -2.46 6.64 6.05
C ALA A 137 -2.10 5.17 5.80
N VAL A 138 -2.36 4.72 4.60
CA VAL A 138 -1.94 3.40 4.12
C VAL A 138 -0.88 3.59 3.06
N GLY A 139 0.29 3.00 3.29
CA GLY A 139 1.37 2.87 2.32
C GLY A 139 1.40 1.48 1.72
N LEU A 140 1.57 1.42 0.42
CA LEU A 140 1.80 0.20 -0.35
C LEU A 140 3.07 0.41 -1.18
N GLY A 141 4.00 -0.54 -1.16
CA GLY A 141 5.24 -0.38 -1.91
C GLY A 141 5.92 -1.69 -2.28
N CYS A 142 6.91 -1.59 -3.14
CA CYS A 142 7.70 -2.72 -3.64
C CYS A 142 9.15 -2.26 -3.89
N GLU A 143 10.06 -3.20 -4.14
CA GLU A 143 11.38 -2.82 -4.62
C GLU A 143 11.28 -1.99 -5.90
N LEU A 144 12.14 -0.97 -6.05
CA LEU A 144 12.09 -0.03 -7.19
C LEU A 144 12.15 -0.74 -8.55
N LYS A 145 12.80 -1.89 -8.65
CA LYS A 145 12.85 -2.69 -9.89
C LYS A 145 11.47 -3.10 -10.41
N HIS A 146 10.47 -3.20 -9.53
CA HIS A 146 9.08 -3.56 -9.88
C HIS A 146 8.19 -2.36 -10.19
N ALA A 147 8.65 -1.12 -9.93
CA ALA A 147 7.84 0.09 -10.11
C ALA A 147 7.31 0.24 -11.55
N GLY A 148 8.06 -0.23 -12.55
CA GLY A 148 7.64 -0.17 -13.95
C GLY A 148 6.39 -0.99 -14.30
N ALA A 149 6.00 -1.94 -13.44
CA ALA A 149 4.75 -2.71 -13.60
C ALA A 149 3.52 -1.97 -13.04
N LEU A 150 3.73 -0.88 -12.28
CA LEU A 150 2.68 -0.13 -11.62
C LEU A 150 2.30 1.11 -12.45
N VAL A 151 1.02 1.39 -12.56
CA VAL A 151 0.50 2.63 -13.18
C VAL A 151 1.09 3.88 -12.51
N TYR A 152 1.37 3.82 -11.23
CA TYR A 152 1.97 4.89 -10.42
C TYR A 152 3.48 5.07 -10.64
N GLY A 153 4.15 4.09 -11.24
CA GLY A 153 5.61 4.02 -11.34
C GLY A 153 6.22 4.81 -12.50
N ARG A 154 5.41 5.58 -13.25
CA ARG A 154 5.92 6.44 -14.31
C ARG A 154 6.89 7.48 -13.75
N GLY A 155 8.12 7.51 -14.29
CA GLY A 155 9.15 8.42 -13.82
C GLY A 155 9.77 8.07 -12.45
N ALA A 156 9.40 6.94 -11.84
CA ALA A 156 9.92 6.55 -10.52
C ALA A 156 11.46 6.40 -10.50
N LYS A 157 12.07 6.03 -11.62
CA LYS A 157 13.54 5.90 -11.73
C LYS A 157 14.27 7.24 -11.66
N ASP A 158 13.57 8.32 -12.05
CA ASP A 158 14.12 9.68 -12.10
C ASP A 158 13.79 10.49 -10.84
N MET A 159 13.01 9.91 -9.91
CA MET A 159 12.68 10.56 -8.65
C MET A 159 13.88 10.59 -7.72
N THR A 160 14.10 11.73 -7.06
CA THR A 160 15.10 11.84 -5.99
C THR A 160 14.67 11.00 -4.80
N PRO A 161 15.47 10.01 -4.37
CA PRO A 161 15.13 9.18 -3.21
C PRO A 161 15.11 10.00 -1.93
N VAL A 162 14.24 9.60 -1.01
CA VAL A 162 14.19 10.09 0.36
C VAL A 162 14.78 9.02 1.27
N GLY A 163 15.82 9.40 2.01
CA GLY A 163 16.53 8.55 2.98
C GLY A 163 16.32 9.01 4.41
#